data_17f657281c700d40a307be42957f043b
#
_entry.id   17f657281c700d40a307be42957f043b
#
_cell.length_a   1.000
_cell.length_b   1.000
_cell.length_c   1.000
_cell.angle_alpha   90.00
_cell.angle_beta   90.00
_cell.angle_gamma   90.00
#
_symmetry.space_group_name_H-M   'P 1'
#
loop_
_entity.id
_entity.type
_entity.pdbx_description
1 polymer ?
#
loop_
_entity_poly.entity_id
_entity_poly.type
_entity_poly.pdbx_seq_one_letter_code
_entity_poly.pdbx_strand_id
1 'polypeptide(L)'
;MVDPKWFKQGAGVGEWIDVMMRCTGPLVLEMAAVFYADMAVENDDNLNEVLDYLSGFVERIPTMLPDKMAAGNVMVQLIPSAPDQAERVIYETIICAIHMAEQKIVITTPYFVPDEPLLTALTTAAKRGVDVTLVLPKKVDSLMVRYASRAYYPMLLDAGVKIALFEEGLLHAKTMTIDSEYTLFGTVNMDMRSFFLNLEISLAIYDLGITAEVEALQQQYLTQSRLVTRQAWQQRAKGWGLIENTVRLMSPLL
;
A
#
# COMPACT_ATOMS: atom_id res chain seq x y z
N MET A 1 10.98 -7.97 10.44
CA MET A 1 11.91 -6.85 10.18
C MET A 1 12.99 -7.35 9.25
N VAL A 2 13.10 -6.80 8.06
CA VAL A 2 14.16 -7.20 7.10
C VAL A 2 15.48 -6.62 7.60
N ASP A 3 16.55 -7.42 7.63
CA ASP A 3 17.87 -7.00 8.09
C ASP A 3 18.37 -5.82 7.23
N PRO A 4 18.82 -4.70 7.83
CA PRO A 4 19.32 -3.53 7.09
C PRO A 4 20.41 -3.82 6.05
N LYS A 5 21.14 -4.93 6.18
CA LYS A 5 22.15 -5.34 5.17
C LYS A 5 21.56 -5.69 3.80
N TRP A 6 20.26 -6.03 3.73
CA TRP A 6 19.54 -6.36 2.49
C TRP A 6 18.96 -5.12 1.80
N PHE A 7 18.88 -3.99 2.51
CA PHE A 7 18.50 -2.73 1.88
C PHE A 7 19.66 -2.19 1.05
N LYS A 8 19.35 -1.55 -0.07
CA LYS A 8 20.37 -0.90 -0.91
C LYS A 8 21.12 0.15 -0.09
N GLN A 9 22.19 -0.27 0.59
CA GLN A 9 23.13 0.63 1.25
C GLN A 9 23.71 1.55 0.17
N GLY A 10 23.52 2.86 0.31
CA GLY A 10 24.01 3.85 -0.65
C GLY A 10 22.97 4.45 -1.59
N ALA A 11 21.69 4.04 -1.53
CA ALA A 11 20.62 4.71 -2.26
C ALA A 11 20.39 6.16 -1.80
N GLY A 12 21.02 6.59 -0.69
CA GLY A 12 20.92 7.96 -0.17
C GLY A 12 19.55 8.32 0.39
N VAL A 13 18.71 7.32 0.66
CA VAL A 13 17.33 7.50 1.14
C VAL A 13 17.21 7.55 2.66
N GLY A 14 18.27 7.17 3.38
CA GLY A 14 18.26 7.04 4.84
C GLY A 14 17.75 5.69 5.30
N GLU A 15 17.24 5.63 6.52
CA GLU A 15 16.68 4.43 7.11
C GLU A 15 15.32 4.08 6.49
N TRP A 16 15.04 2.79 6.37
CA TRP A 16 13.73 2.30 5.94
C TRP A 16 12.81 2.23 7.15
N ILE A 17 11.66 2.89 7.03
CA ILE A 17 10.65 2.95 8.09
C ILE A 17 9.47 2.13 7.63
N ASP A 18 9.39 0.93 8.19
CA ASP A 18 8.35 -0.04 7.89
C ASP A 18 7.36 -0.16 9.05
N VAL A 19 6.23 -0.81 8.80
CA VAL A 19 5.21 -1.11 9.80
C VAL A 19 4.88 -2.59 9.77
N MET A 20 4.70 -3.18 10.95
CA MET A 20 4.28 -4.58 11.11
C MET A 20 3.02 -4.67 11.94
N MET A 21 2.12 -5.56 11.51
CA MET A 21 0.92 -5.93 12.27
C MET A 21 1.06 -7.37 12.74
N ARG A 22 0.75 -7.61 14.01
CA ARG A 22 0.65 -8.96 14.56
C ARG A 22 -0.77 -9.47 14.42
N CYS A 23 -0.94 -10.55 13.68
CA CYS A 23 -2.22 -11.23 13.51
C CYS A 23 -2.28 -12.50 14.35
N THR A 24 -3.46 -12.83 14.86
CA THR A 24 -3.76 -14.07 15.59
C THR A 24 -5.15 -14.55 15.20
N GLY A 25 -5.48 -15.81 15.52
CA GLY A 25 -6.80 -16.36 15.23
C GLY A 25 -6.94 -16.95 13.81
N PRO A 26 -8.18 -17.11 13.30
CA PRO A 26 -8.46 -17.79 12.02
C PRO A 26 -7.73 -17.18 10.82
N LEU A 27 -7.53 -15.89 10.80
CA LEU A 27 -6.82 -15.14 9.74
C LEU A 27 -5.43 -15.74 9.44
N VAL A 28 -4.74 -16.27 10.47
CA VAL A 28 -3.41 -16.87 10.29
C VAL A 28 -3.44 -18.08 9.35
N LEU A 29 -4.53 -18.86 9.36
CA LEU A 29 -4.68 -20.00 8.45
C LEU A 29 -4.91 -19.54 7.00
N GLU A 30 -5.70 -18.48 6.82
CA GLU A 30 -5.92 -17.89 5.49
C GLU A 30 -4.60 -17.33 4.93
N MET A 31 -3.82 -16.62 5.76
CA MET A 31 -2.50 -16.14 5.37
C MET A 31 -1.53 -17.28 5.03
N ALA A 32 -1.56 -18.37 5.78
CA ALA A 32 -0.75 -19.55 5.50
C ALA A 32 -1.17 -20.22 4.18
N ALA A 33 -2.47 -20.30 3.89
CA ALA A 33 -2.96 -20.83 2.62
C ALA A 33 -2.48 -20.01 1.42
N VAL A 34 -2.51 -18.67 1.51
CA VAL A 34 -1.96 -17.78 0.48
C VAL A 34 -0.46 -18.02 0.31
N PHE A 35 0.30 -18.08 1.41
CA PHE A 35 1.75 -18.34 1.36
C PHE A 35 2.09 -19.64 0.62
N TYR A 36 1.35 -20.72 0.90
CA TYR A 36 1.57 -22.01 0.22
C TYR A 36 1.12 -21.98 -1.25
N ALA A 37 0.06 -21.22 -1.57
CA ALA A 37 -0.36 -21.02 -2.97
C ALA A 37 0.70 -20.28 -3.77
N ASP A 38 1.26 -19.19 -3.20
CA ASP A 38 2.33 -18.42 -3.82
C ASP A 38 3.61 -19.24 -4.00
N MET A 39 3.96 -20.05 -2.98
CA MET A 39 5.07 -21.03 -3.09
C MET A 39 4.86 -22.02 -4.23
N ALA A 40 3.60 -22.45 -4.46
CA ALA A 40 3.28 -23.38 -5.54
C ALA A 40 3.54 -22.75 -6.92
N VAL A 41 3.18 -21.48 -7.08
CA VAL A 41 3.39 -20.73 -8.33
C VAL A 41 4.88 -20.54 -8.61
N GLU A 42 5.68 -20.22 -7.58
CA GLU A 42 7.13 -19.99 -7.73
C GLU A 42 7.93 -21.28 -7.97
N ASN A 43 7.40 -22.46 -7.57
CA ASN A 43 8.08 -23.77 -7.70
C ASN A 43 7.49 -24.59 -8.85
N ASP A 44 7.40 -24.04 -10.04
CA ASP A 44 6.83 -24.64 -11.27
C ASP A 44 7.35 -26.09 -11.55
N ASP A 45 8.56 -26.45 -11.10
CA ASP A 45 9.18 -27.75 -11.33
C ASP A 45 8.73 -28.86 -10.35
N ASN A 46 7.95 -28.56 -9.29
CA ASN A 46 7.67 -29.54 -8.24
C ASN A 46 6.26 -29.43 -7.61
N LEU A 47 5.24 -29.33 -8.45
CA LEU A 47 3.83 -29.29 -8.00
C LEU A 47 3.49 -30.41 -7.00
N ASN A 48 4.11 -31.60 -7.13
CA ASN A 48 3.89 -32.71 -6.20
C ASN A 48 4.44 -32.41 -4.79
N GLU A 49 5.62 -31.78 -4.68
CA GLU A 49 6.15 -31.36 -3.37
C GLU A 49 5.25 -30.33 -2.70
N VAL A 50 4.73 -29.38 -3.48
CA VAL A 50 3.80 -28.37 -2.96
C VAL A 50 2.49 -29.01 -2.50
N LEU A 51 1.94 -29.95 -3.27
CA LEU A 51 0.74 -30.71 -2.89
C LEU A 51 0.98 -31.56 -1.64
N ASP A 52 2.16 -32.16 -1.49
CA ASP A 52 2.56 -32.88 -0.27
C ASP A 52 2.71 -31.92 0.93
N TYR A 53 3.27 -30.74 0.74
CA TYR A 53 3.33 -29.70 1.76
C TYR A 53 1.93 -29.21 2.16
N LEU A 54 1.06 -28.94 1.19
CA LEU A 54 -0.32 -28.52 1.41
C LEU A 54 -1.13 -29.61 2.16
N SER A 55 -1.01 -30.88 1.75
CA SER A 55 -1.69 -31.98 2.42
C SER A 55 -1.19 -32.13 3.86
N GLY A 56 0.13 -32.13 4.08
CA GLY A 56 0.72 -32.16 5.40
C GLY A 56 0.42 -30.90 6.25
N PHE A 57 0.16 -29.76 5.64
CA PHE A 57 -0.31 -28.56 6.34
C PHE A 57 -1.77 -28.73 6.76
N VAL A 58 -2.65 -29.14 5.85
CA VAL A 58 -4.07 -29.38 6.13
C VAL A 58 -4.25 -30.42 7.25
N GLU A 59 -3.47 -31.50 7.25
CA GLU A 59 -3.48 -32.51 8.31
C GLU A 59 -3.03 -31.96 9.67
N ARG A 60 -2.13 -30.98 9.68
CA ARG A 60 -1.62 -30.34 10.91
C ARG A 60 -2.48 -29.18 11.41
N ILE A 61 -3.38 -28.64 10.60
CA ILE A 61 -4.30 -27.57 11.03
C ILE A 61 -4.96 -27.89 12.38
N PRO A 62 -5.57 -29.09 12.61
CA PRO A 62 -6.20 -29.38 13.89
C PRO A 62 -5.24 -29.36 15.09
N THR A 63 -3.94 -29.63 14.86
CA THR A 63 -2.92 -29.61 15.93
C THR A 63 -2.29 -28.23 16.12
N MET A 64 -2.34 -27.40 15.10
CA MET A 64 -1.87 -26.00 15.13
C MET A 64 -2.93 -25.05 15.69
N LEU A 65 -4.20 -25.44 15.61
CA LEU A 65 -5.28 -24.71 16.24
C LEU A 65 -5.24 -25.00 17.75
N PRO A 66 -4.97 -24.05 18.63
CA PRO A 66 -5.22 -24.24 20.05
C PRO A 66 -6.70 -24.59 20.23
N ASP A 67 -7.03 -25.48 21.18
CA ASP A 67 -8.40 -25.92 21.52
C ASP A 67 -9.40 -24.77 21.73
N LYS A 68 -8.90 -23.57 21.81
CA LYS A 68 -9.63 -22.30 21.79
C LYS A 68 -8.89 -21.35 20.84
N MET A 69 -9.12 -21.46 19.54
CA MET A 69 -9.01 -20.28 18.71
C MET A 69 -10.07 -19.31 19.21
N ALA A 70 -9.68 -18.46 20.15
CA ALA A 70 -10.49 -17.31 20.48
C ALA A 70 -10.60 -16.53 19.18
N ALA A 71 -11.76 -16.60 18.54
CA ALA A 71 -12.12 -15.66 17.50
C ALA A 71 -11.93 -14.29 18.15
N GLY A 72 -11.04 -13.46 17.59
CA GLY A 72 -10.94 -12.07 17.98
C GLY A 72 -12.26 -11.37 17.64
N ASN A 73 -12.48 -10.20 18.19
CA ASN A 73 -13.67 -9.40 17.89
C ASN A 73 -13.48 -8.51 16.67
N VAL A 74 -12.31 -8.55 16.02
CA VAL A 74 -11.97 -7.71 14.88
C VAL A 74 -12.41 -8.39 13.59
N MET A 75 -13.26 -7.73 12.80
CA MET A 75 -13.62 -8.19 11.47
C MET A 75 -12.51 -7.81 10.48
N VAL A 76 -11.92 -8.82 9.86
CA VAL A 76 -10.83 -8.66 8.88
C VAL A 76 -11.11 -9.53 7.68
N GLN A 77 -10.87 -8.99 6.50
CA GLN A 77 -10.88 -9.72 5.23
C GLN A 77 -9.47 -9.77 4.67
N LEU A 78 -8.97 -10.96 4.37
CA LEU A 78 -7.72 -11.14 3.66
C LEU A 78 -7.95 -10.96 2.16
N ILE A 79 -7.11 -10.15 1.53
CA ILE A 79 -7.16 -9.85 0.09
C ILE A 79 -5.80 -10.15 -0.51
N PRO A 80 -5.58 -11.36 -1.02
CA PRO A 80 -4.41 -11.68 -1.82
C PRO A 80 -4.57 -11.12 -3.23
N SER A 81 -3.46 -10.89 -3.91
CA SER A 81 -3.42 -10.45 -5.31
C SER A 81 -2.23 -11.10 -6.01
N ALA A 82 -2.45 -11.60 -7.21
CA ALA A 82 -1.45 -12.25 -8.05
C ALA A 82 -1.65 -11.87 -9.52
N PRO A 83 -0.58 -11.90 -10.36
CA PRO A 83 -0.65 -11.49 -11.76
C PRO A 83 -1.58 -12.33 -12.64
N ASP A 84 -1.79 -13.59 -12.27
CA ASP A 84 -2.60 -14.58 -12.99
C ASP A 84 -4.09 -14.53 -12.61
N GLN A 85 -4.45 -13.74 -11.60
CA GLN A 85 -5.84 -13.57 -11.20
C GLN A 85 -6.57 -12.66 -12.19
N ALA A 86 -7.64 -13.20 -12.79
CA ALA A 86 -8.51 -12.45 -13.71
C ALA A 86 -9.21 -11.27 -13.01
N GLU A 87 -9.49 -11.42 -11.71
CA GLU A 87 -10.13 -10.41 -10.87
C GLU A 87 -9.05 -9.56 -10.18
N ARG A 88 -9.15 -8.26 -10.32
CA ARG A 88 -8.24 -7.27 -9.73
C ARG A 88 -8.72 -6.84 -8.35
N VAL A 89 -8.97 -7.80 -7.47
CA VAL A 89 -9.72 -7.61 -6.22
C VAL A 89 -9.15 -6.48 -5.36
N ILE A 90 -7.84 -6.45 -5.13
CA ILE A 90 -7.24 -5.40 -4.30
C ILE A 90 -7.36 -4.01 -4.93
N TYR A 91 -7.13 -3.91 -6.24
CA TYR A 91 -7.27 -2.64 -6.97
C TYR A 91 -8.71 -2.12 -6.94
N GLU A 92 -9.68 -2.99 -7.24
CA GLU A 92 -11.11 -2.64 -7.21
C GLU A 92 -11.57 -2.29 -5.80
N THR A 93 -11.07 -3.00 -4.77
CA THR A 93 -11.34 -2.68 -3.37
C THR A 93 -10.85 -1.28 -3.01
N ILE A 94 -9.63 -0.91 -3.43
CA ILE A 94 -9.08 0.44 -3.20
C ILE A 94 -9.94 1.50 -3.88
N ILE A 95 -10.29 1.30 -5.15
CA ILE A 95 -11.13 2.25 -5.91
C ILE A 95 -12.51 2.41 -5.26
N CYS A 96 -13.16 1.30 -4.92
CA CYS A 96 -14.46 1.31 -4.24
C CYS A 96 -14.38 2.04 -2.89
N ALA A 97 -13.38 1.73 -2.08
CA ALA A 97 -13.19 2.34 -0.77
C ALA A 97 -12.99 3.87 -0.87
N ILE A 98 -12.22 4.36 -1.86
CA ILE A 98 -12.04 5.80 -2.11
C ILE A 98 -13.37 6.46 -2.54
N HIS A 99 -14.17 5.77 -3.36
CA HIS A 99 -15.47 6.31 -3.79
C HIS A 99 -16.49 6.35 -2.65
N MET A 100 -16.44 5.41 -1.72
CA MET A 100 -17.33 5.34 -0.55
C MET A 100 -16.98 6.33 0.55
N ALA A 101 -15.75 6.85 0.58
CA ALA A 101 -15.30 7.81 1.58
C ALA A 101 -16.16 9.07 1.60
N GLU A 102 -16.57 9.50 2.80
CA GLU A 102 -17.43 10.66 3.04
C GLU A 102 -16.70 11.82 3.71
N GLN A 103 -15.70 11.55 4.55
CA GLN A 103 -15.07 12.57 5.40
C GLN A 103 -13.56 12.69 5.17
N LYS A 104 -12.82 11.56 5.26
CA LYS A 104 -11.37 11.59 5.31
C LYS A 104 -10.73 10.34 4.72
N ILE A 105 -9.67 10.54 3.94
CA ILE A 105 -8.79 9.48 3.44
C ILE A 105 -7.36 9.85 3.78
N VAL A 106 -6.62 8.93 4.40
CA VAL A 106 -5.16 9.06 4.55
C VAL A 106 -4.49 7.83 3.94
N ILE A 107 -3.64 8.05 2.96
CA ILE A 107 -2.87 6.99 2.29
C ILE A 107 -1.39 7.19 2.58
N THR A 108 -0.74 6.16 3.10
CA THR A 108 0.72 6.09 3.23
C THR A 108 1.24 5.03 2.26
N THR A 109 2.18 5.41 1.39
CA THR A 109 2.78 4.49 0.43
C THR A 109 4.18 4.96 0.02
N PRO A 110 5.17 4.06 -0.13
CA PRO A 110 6.50 4.44 -0.64
C PRO A 110 6.46 4.86 -2.11
N TYR A 111 5.62 4.20 -2.90
CA TYR A 111 5.53 4.42 -4.34
C TYR A 111 4.10 4.81 -4.72
N PHE A 112 4.01 5.93 -5.42
CA PHE A 112 2.75 6.49 -5.87
C PHE A 112 2.85 6.83 -7.36
N VAL A 113 2.42 5.91 -8.20
CA VAL A 113 2.37 6.05 -9.65
C VAL A 113 0.98 5.57 -10.12
N PRO A 114 -0.06 6.37 -9.85
CA PRO A 114 -1.43 5.97 -10.09
C PRO A 114 -1.73 5.88 -11.59
N ASP A 115 -2.62 4.97 -11.95
CA ASP A 115 -3.31 5.00 -13.22
C ASP A 115 -4.41 6.07 -13.26
N GLU A 116 -5.08 6.20 -14.38
CA GLU A 116 -6.12 7.21 -14.55
C GLU A 116 -7.36 6.98 -13.65
N PRO A 117 -7.88 5.75 -13.47
CA PRO A 117 -8.99 5.51 -12.54
C PRO A 117 -8.65 5.86 -11.09
N LEU A 118 -7.48 5.46 -10.57
CA LEU A 118 -7.07 5.79 -9.21
C LEU A 118 -6.89 7.30 -9.01
N LEU A 119 -6.24 7.97 -9.97
CA LEU A 119 -6.10 9.42 -9.97
C LEU A 119 -7.47 10.12 -9.98
N THR A 120 -8.40 9.63 -10.79
CA THR A 120 -9.76 10.16 -10.89
C THR A 120 -10.53 9.93 -9.59
N ALA A 121 -10.44 8.76 -8.97
CA ALA A 121 -11.07 8.46 -7.69
C ALA A 121 -10.61 9.43 -6.59
N LEU A 122 -9.29 9.62 -6.43
CA LEU A 122 -8.71 10.52 -5.43
C LEU A 122 -9.10 11.99 -5.67
N THR A 123 -8.97 12.46 -6.91
CA THR A 123 -9.32 13.85 -7.23
C THR A 123 -10.82 14.11 -7.11
N THR A 124 -11.67 13.14 -7.43
CA THR A 124 -13.12 13.24 -7.27
C THR A 124 -13.51 13.23 -5.79
N ALA A 125 -12.89 12.37 -4.97
CA ALA A 125 -13.12 12.36 -3.52
C ALA A 125 -12.80 13.74 -2.91
N ALA A 126 -11.63 14.33 -3.23
CA ALA A 126 -11.26 15.65 -2.76
C ALA A 126 -12.24 16.74 -3.23
N LYS A 127 -12.70 16.70 -4.50
CA LYS A 127 -13.70 17.63 -5.03
C LYS A 127 -15.09 17.48 -4.42
N ARG A 128 -15.44 16.29 -3.90
CA ARG A 128 -16.66 16.07 -3.10
C ARG A 128 -16.56 16.67 -1.70
N GLY A 129 -15.39 17.13 -1.27
CA GLY A 129 -15.14 17.68 0.07
C GLY A 129 -14.49 16.70 1.05
N VAL A 130 -14.13 15.49 0.61
CA VAL A 130 -13.39 14.53 1.43
C VAL A 130 -11.97 15.07 1.69
N ASP A 131 -11.49 15.00 2.91
CA ASP A 131 -10.12 15.38 3.29
C ASP A 131 -9.13 14.29 2.87
N VAL A 132 -8.57 14.40 1.67
CA VAL A 132 -7.64 13.40 1.11
C VAL A 132 -6.20 13.82 1.36
N THR A 133 -5.45 12.98 2.06
CA THR A 133 -4.02 13.19 2.37
C THR A 133 -3.18 12.00 1.89
N LEU A 134 -2.15 12.29 1.09
CA LEU A 134 -1.11 11.33 0.70
C LEU A 134 0.16 11.59 1.50
N VAL A 135 0.66 10.56 2.19
CA VAL A 135 1.92 10.58 2.92
C VAL A 135 2.94 9.76 2.13
N LEU A 136 3.90 10.44 1.53
CA LEU A 136 4.88 9.88 0.61
C LEU A 136 6.30 10.16 1.12
N PRO A 137 7.30 9.30 0.88
CA PRO A 137 8.67 9.61 1.22
C PRO A 137 9.19 10.76 0.34
N LYS A 138 9.93 11.69 0.94
CA LYS A 138 10.63 12.76 0.20
C LYS A 138 11.73 12.21 -0.71
N LYS A 139 12.40 11.14 -0.25
CA LYS A 139 13.44 10.42 -0.99
C LYS A 139 12.98 8.99 -1.22
N VAL A 140 13.08 8.54 -2.44
CA VAL A 140 12.81 7.15 -2.85
C VAL A 140 14.06 6.55 -3.49
N ASP A 141 14.20 5.25 -3.41
CA ASP A 141 15.34 4.50 -3.94
C ASP A 141 15.34 4.39 -5.47
N SER A 142 14.17 4.61 -6.10
CA SER A 142 14.00 4.66 -7.56
C SER A 142 13.82 6.11 -8.04
N LEU A 143 14.76 6.61 -8.84
CA LEU A 143 14.65 7.93 -9.46
C LEU A 143 13.47 8.01 -10.44
N MET A 144 13.20 6.93 -11.17
CA MET A 144 12.09 6.88 -12.12
C MET A 144 10.74 7.01 -11.40
N VAL A 145 10.50 6.20 -10.36
CA VAL A 145 9.30 6.30 -9.53
C VAL A 145 9.15 7.69 -8.93
N ARG A 146 10.24 8.29 -8.46
CA ARG A 146 10.24 9.66 -7.93
C ARG A 146 9.75 10.69 -8.94
N TYR A 147 10.24 10.63 -10.18
CA TYR A 147 9.83 11.60 -11.20
C TYR A 147 8.44 11.31 -11.74
N ALA A 148 8.09 10.05 -11.96
CA ALA A 148 6.74 9.65 -12.35
C ALA A 148 5.70 10.11 -11.34
N SER A 149 5.90 9.84 -10.04
CA SER A 149 5.03 10.28 -8.95
C SER A 149 4.79 11.80 -8.98
N ARG A 150 5.84 12.56 -9.14
CA ARG A 150 5.79 14.04 -9.12
C ARG A 150 5.01 14.65 -10.28
N ALA A 151 4.89 13.94 -11.40
CA ALA A 151 4.10 14.41 -12.54
C ALA A 151 2.59 14.50 -12.23
N TYR A 152 2.12 13.75 -11.24
CA TYR A 152 0.70 13.75 -10.81
C TYR A 152 0.38 14.84 -9.77
N TYR A 153 1.39 15.41 -9.10
CA TYR A 153 1.18 16.38 -8.03
C TYR A 153 0.36 17.62 -8.45
N PRO A 154 0.57 18.23 -9.63
CA PRO A 154 -0.24 19.37 -10.04
C PRO A 154 -1.75 19.04 -10.03
N MET A 155 -2.14 17.92 -10.61
CA MET A 155 -3.55 17.52 -10.71
C MET A 155 -4.15 17.23 -9.32
N LEU A 156 -3.40 16.58 -8.45
CA LEU A 156 -3.82 16.28 -7.08
C LEU A 156 -3.98 17.56 -6.25
N LEU A 157 -2.97 18.44 -6.27
CA LEU A 157 -3.00 19.72 -5.54
C LEU A 157 -4.11 20.65 -6.06
N ASP A 158 -4.36 20.66 -7.37
CA ASP A 158 -5.44 21.44 -7.99
C ASP A 158 -6.83 20.93 -7.60
N ALA A 159 -6.96 19.62 -7.33
CA ALA A 159 -8.18 19.01 -6.83
C ALA A 159 -8.40 19.20 -5.31
N GLY A 160 -7.37 19.65 -4.57
CA GLY A 160 -7.43 19.83 -3.12
C GLY A 160 -6.83 18.67 -2.32
N VAL A 161 -6.22 17.67 -2.97
CA VAL A 161 -5.51 16.59 -2.27
C VAL A 161 -4.27 17.15 -1.59
N LYS A 162 -4.07 16.83 -0.32
CA LYS A 162 -2.88 17.18 0.45
C LYS A 162 -1.77 16.17 0.19
N ILE A 163 -0.55 16.65 -0.06
CA ILE A 163 0.63 15.81 -0.25
C ILE A 163 1.63 16.16 0.85
N ALA A 164 1.93 15.20 1.71
CA ALA A 164 2.89 15.31 2.80
C ALA A 164 4.14 14.49 2.45
N LEU A 165 5.29 15.12 2.38
CA LEU A 165 6.57 14.49 2.08
C LEU A 165 7.32 14.19 3.37
N PHE A 166 7.38 12.93 3.75
CA PHE A 166 8.09 12.44 4.92
C PHE A 166 9.60 12.63 4.77
N GLU A 167 10.27 13.20 5.78
CA GLU A 167 11.65 13.69 5.66
C GLU A 167 12.71 12.79 6.34
N GLU A 168 12.31 11.91 7.28
CA GLU A 168 13.21 11.17 8.17
C GLU A 168 13.74 9.83 7.61
N GLY A 169 13.59 9.59 6.31
CA GLY A 169 14.06 8.37 5.65
C GLY A 169 13.15 7.92 4.53
N LEU A 170 13.20 6.62 4.18
CA LEU A 170 12.27 6.00 3.25
C LEU A 170 11.09 5.42 4.03
N LEU A 171 9.99 6.16 4.06
CA LEU A 171 8.72 5.64 4.60
C LEU A 171 8.21 4.53 3.69
N HIS A 172 8.25 3.28 4.17
CA HIS A 172 7.91 2.10 3.38
C HIS A 172 6.60 1.43 3.82
N ALA A 173 5.86 2.04 4.73
CA ALA A 173 4.53 1.60 5.15
C ALA A 173 3.50 1.71 4.01
N LYS A 174 2.57 0.76 3.93
CA LYS A 174 1.43 0.77 3.02
C LYS A 174 0.16 0.64 3.83
N THR A 175 -0.48 1.76 4.05
CA THR A 175 -1.72 1.85 4.82
C THR A 175 -2.68 2.84 4.18
N MET A 176 -3.97 2.55 4.24
CA MET A 176 -5.02 3.49 3.90
C MET A 176 -6.08 3.45 5.00
N THR A 177 -6.44 4.61 5.54
CA THR A 177 -7.55 4.75 6.48
C THR A 177 -8.64 5.62 5.86
N ILE A 178 -9.89 5.24 6.08
CA ILE A 178 -11.07 5.95 5.58
C ILE A 178 -12.05 6.18 6.73
N ASP A 179 -12.45 7.42 6.90
CA ASP A 179 -13.52 7.89 7.80
C ASP A 179 -13.37 7.42 9.25
N SER A 180 -12.15 7.04 9.67
CA SER A 180 -11.82 6.46 10.98
C SER A 180 -12.53 5.12 11.27
N GLU A 181 -13.07 4.45 10.26
CA GLU A 181 -13.85 3.21 10.37
C GLU A 181 -13.22 2.03 9.62
N TYR A 182 -12.44 2.32 8.58
CA TYR A 182 -11.88 1.31 7.69
C TYR A 182 -10.38 1.49 7.54
N THR A 183 -9.66 0.38 7.57
CA THR A 183 -8.21 0.35 7.31
C THR A 183 -7.87 -0.71 6.26
N LEU A 184 -7.12 -0.32 5.25
CA LEU A 184 -6.38 -1.25 4.39
C LEU A 184 -4.92 -1.24 4.84
N PHE A 185 -4.39 -2.43 5.17
CA PHE A 185 -3.03 -2.63 5.64
C PHE A 185 -2.40 -3.80 4.87
N GLY A 186 -1.24 -3.61 4.25
CA GLY A 186 -0.65 -4.71 3.49
C GLY A 186 0.66 -4.37 2.80
N THR A 187 0.92 -5.09 1.71
CA THR A 187 2.16 -4.96 0.94
C THR A 187 1.99 -4.12 -0.32
N VAL A 188 0.74 -3.87 -0.77
CA VAL A 188 0.43 -3.20 -2.03
C VAL A 188 0.81 -1.73 -2.03
N ASN A 189 1.62 -1.30 -2.99
CA ASN A 189 1.89 0.11 -3.26
C ASN A 189 0.79 0.70 -4.14
N MET A 190 0.72 2.02 -4.22
CA MET A 190 -0.19 2.74 -5.12
C MET A 190 0.45 2.93 -6.49
N ASP A 191 0.84 1.82 -7.13
CA ASP A 191 1.45 1.78 -8.46
C ASP A 191 0.95 0.59 -9.30
N MET A 192 1.16 0.69 -10.62
CA MET A 192 0.69 -0.31 -11.59
C MET A 192 1.34 -1.68 -11.38
N ARG A 193 2.59 -1.70 -10.95
CA ARG A 193 3.31 -2.94 -10.72
C ARG A 193 2.71 -3.74 -9.57
N SER A 194 2.44 -3.07 -8.44
CA SER A 194 1.80 -3.71 -7.29
C SER A 194 0.37 -4.16 -7.59
N PHE A 195 -0.36 -3.42 -8.42
CA PHE A 195 -1.74 -3.79 -8.75
C PHE A 195 -1.86 -4.95 -9.72
N PHE A 196 -0.90 -5.13 -10.64
CA PHE A 196 -1.10 -6.02 -11.79
C PHE A 196 0.02 -7.04 -12.02
N LEU A 197 1.18 -6.89 -11.37
CA LEU A 197 2.36 -7.70 -11.68
C LEU A 197 2.99 -8.40 -10.48
N ASN A 198 2.70 -7.95 -9.26
CA ASN A 198 3.28 -8.52 -8.06
C ASN A 198 2.32 -9.50 -7.37
N LEU A 199 2.90 -10.42 -6.61
CA LEU A 199 2.19 -11.11 -5.52
C LEU A 199 2.11 -10.16 -4.33
N GLU A 200 0.91 -9.79 -3.93
CA GLU A 200 0.67 -8.86 -2.83
C GLU A 200 -0.39 -9.43 -1.87
N ILE A 201 -0.34 -8.99 -0.62
CA ILE A 201 -1.30 -9.37 0.40
C ILE A 201 -1.76 -8.15 1.19
N SER A 202 -3.06 -8.01 1.37
CA SER A 202 -3.65 -6.90 2.11
C SER A 202 -4.74 -7.39 3.05
N LEU A 203 -4.93 -6.65 4.13
CA LEU A 203 -5.99 -6.82 5.11
C LEU A 203 -6.95 -5.65 5.02
N ALA A 204 -8.21 -5.91 4.71
CA ALA A 204 -9.30 -4.96 4.90
C ALA A 204 -9.85 -5.14 6.31
N ILE A 205 -9.71 -4.13 7.14
CA ILE A 205 -10.00 -4.18 8.58
C ILE A 205 -11.16 -3.23 8.88
N TYR A 206 -12.22 -3.78 9.46
CA TYR A 206 -13.45 -3.08 9.83
C TYR A 206 -13.54 -2.99 11.36
N ASP A 207 -12.60 -2.23 11.95
CA ASP A 207 -12.52 -2.08 13.41
C ASP A 207 -12.02 -0.67 13.77
N LEU A 208 -12.79 0.01 14.60
CA LEU A 208 -12.51 1.39 15.03
C LEU A 208 -11.21 1.50 15.85
N GLY A 209 -10.93 0.50 16.68
CA GLY A 209 -9.73 0.49 17.54
C GLY A 209 -8.45 0.37 16.73
N ILE A 210 -8.39 -0.61 15.83
CA ILE A 210 -7.24 -0.80 14.92
C ILE A 210 -7.09 0.39 13.99
N THR A 211 -8.20 0.91 13.45
CA THR A 211 -8.15 2.10 12.60
C THR A 211 -7.59 3.31 13.35
N ALA A 212 -7.98 3.51 14.60
CA ALA A 212 -7.44 4.58 15.43
C ALA A 212 -5.91 4.41 15.69
N GLU A 213 -5.43 3.18 15.91
CA GLU A 213 -4.00 2.92 16.04
C GLU A 213 -3.22 3.25 14.77
N VAL A 214 -3.75 2.85 13.60
CA VAL A 214 -3.14 3.15 12.31
C VAL A 214 -3.17 4.66 12.02
N GLU A 215 -4.27 5.34 12.32
CA GLU A 215 -4.36 6.80 12.19
C GLU A 215 -3.37 7.52 13.12
N ALA A 216 -3.17 7.05 14.34
CA ALA A 216 -2.17 7.61 15.24
C ALA A 216 -0.75 7.47 14.68
N LEU A 217 -0.44 6.34 14.05
CA LEU A 217 0.83 6.13 13.34
C LEU A 217 0.96 7.06 12.13
N GLN A 218 -0.08 7.17 11.31
CA GLN A 218 -0.10 8.10 10.17
C GLN A 218 0.07 9.56 10.62
N GLN A 219 -0.52 9.92 11.77
CA GLN A 219 -0.33 11.25 12.34
C GLN A 219 1.12 11.50 12.78
N GLN A 220 1.83 10.49 13.31
CA GLN A 220 3.26 10.61 13.58
C GLN A 220 4.05 10.85 12.29
N TYR A 221 3.75 10.13 11.20
CA TYR A 221 4.38 10.40 9.91
C TYR A 221 4.09 11.80 9.39
N LEU A 222 2.87 12.29 9.57
CA LEU A 222 2.49 13.65 9.17
C LEU A 222 3.26 14.73 9.94
N THR A 223 3.52 14.54 11.25
CA THR A 223 4.33 15.48 12.04
C THR A 223 5.78 15.57 11.57
N GLN A 224 6.28 14.52 10.95
CA GLN A 224 7.64 14.42 10.39
C GLN A 224 7.66 14.71 8.88
N SER A 225 6.56 15.23 8.34
CA SER A 225 6.39 15.50 6.91
C SER A 225 6.28 16.98 6.63
N ARG A 226 6.71 17.36 5.44
CA ARG A 226 6.51 18.71 4.90
C ARG A 226 5.38 18.68 3.86
N LEU A 227 4.38 19.53 4.07
CA LEU A 227 3.30 19.69 3.11
C LEU A 227 3.79 20.35 1.83
N VAL A 228 3.38 19.82 0.70
CA VAL A 228 3.60 20.40 -0.61
C VAL A 228 2.48 21.41 -0.87
N THR A 229 2.84 22.68 -1.00
CA THR A 229 1.87 23.71 -1.37
C THR A 229 1.83 23.92 -2.88
N ARG A 230 0.66 24.23 -3.43
CA ARG A 230 0.49 24.54 -4.86
C ARG A 230 1.43 25.68 -5.29
N GLN A 231 1.55 26.72 -4.46
CA GLN A 231 2.42 27.86 -4.74
C GLN A 231 3.89 27.46 -4.85
N ALA A 232 4.42 26.74 -3.87
CA ALA A 232 5.80 26.25 -3.90
C ALA A 232 6.05 25.30 -5.09
N TRP A 233 5.04 24.51 -5.45
CA TRP A 233 5.13 23.59 -6.58
C TRP A 233 5.23 24.34 -7.92
N GLN A 234 4.45 25.40 -8.12
CA GLN A 234 4.45 26.23 -9.32
C GLN A 234 5.72 27.08 -9.48
N GLN A 235 6.39 27.42 -8.38
CA GLN A 235 7.64 28.21 -8.38
C GLN A 235 8.89 27.39 -8.75
N ARG A 236 8.76 26.06 -8.95
CA ARG A 236 9.90 25.24 -9.38
C ARG A 236 10.38 25.61 -10.79
N ALA A 237 11.66 25.31 -11.07
CA ALA A 237 12.21 25.51 -12.41
C ALA A 237 11.38 24.76 -13.47
N LYS A 238 11.00 25.45 -14.54
CA LYS A 238 10.08 24.93 -15.58
C LYS A 238 10.57 23.65 -16.28
N GLY A 239 11.89 23.40 -16.33
CA GLY A 239 12.46 22.19 -16.93
C GLY A 239 12.11 20.88 -16.22
N TRP A 240 11.81 20.91 -14.91
CA TRP A 240 11.45 19.71 -14.17
C TRP A 240 10.15 19.09 -14.65
N GLY A 241 9.16 19.89 -15.01
CA GLY A 241 7.88 19.38 -15.52
C GLY A 241 8.03 18.58 -16.81
N LEU A 242 8.99 18.93 -17.68
CA LEU A 242 9.25 18.16 -18.90
C LEU A 242 9.82 16.77 -18.56
N ILE A 243 10.80 16.70 -17.66
CA ILE A 243 11.40 15.44 -17.22
C ILE A 243 10.34 14.56 -16.55
N GLU A 244 9.57 15.09 -15.61
CA GLU A 244 8.52 14.39 -14.88
C GLU A 244 7.46 13.82 -15.83
N ASN A 245 6.99 14.60 -16.81
CA ASN A 245 6.02 14.16 -17.81
C ASN A 245 6.58 13.12 -18.78
N THR A 246 7.85 13.21 -19.15
CA THR A 246 8.50 12.20 -19.99
C THR A 246 8.61 10.86 -19.25
N VAL A 247 9.02 10.89 -17.98
CA VAL A 247 9.10 9.67 -17.16
C VAL A 247 7.71 9.08 -16.89
N ARG A 248 6.68 9.92 -16.76
CA ARG A 248 5.28 9.44 -16.62
C ARG A 248 4.81 8.56 -17.79
N LEU A 249 5.34 8.74 -19.00
CA LEU A 249 5.01 7.86 -20.13
C LEU A 249 5.46 6.41 -19.92
N MET A 250 6.39 6.20 -18.98
CA MET A 250 6.86 4.87 -18.59
C MET A 250 6.11 4.31 -17.36
N SER A 251 5.11 5.03 -16.83
CA SER A 251 4.33 4.60 -15.66
C SER A 251 3.81 3.15 -15.72
N PRO A 252 3.38 2.62 -16.88
CA PRO A 252 2.93 1.22 -16.97
C PRO A 252 4.03 0.18 -16.71
N LEU A 253 5.29 0.59 -16.66
CA LEU A 253 6.46 -0.27 -16.41
C LEU A 253 7.06 -0.08 -15.00
N LEU A 254 6.49 0.81 -14.19
CA LEU A 254 6.99 1.23 -12.88
C LEU A 254 6.15 0.71 -11.73
#